data_8b336be427c2b63c753a58393a6ee39b
#
_entry.id   8b336be427c2b63c753a58393a6ee39b
#
_cell.length_a   1.000
_cell.length_b   1.000
_cell.length_c   1.000
_cell.angle_alpha   90.00
_cell.angle_beta   90.00
_cell.angle_gamma   90.00
#
_symmetry.space_group_name_H-M   'P 1'
#
loop_
_entity.id
_entity.type
_entity.pdbx_description
1 polymer ?
#
loop_
_entity_poly.entity_id
_entity_poly.type
_entity_poly.pdbx_seq_one_letter_code
_entity_poly.pdbx_strand_id
1 'polypeptide(L)'
;MGDLNTDLAELRADVASHVPAEIAEVLKADREGFVGVIAEAAAKPGTAMPDLTLPDASGGRVPVADGPAVVVFYRGAWCPYCNLALRTYQREVLPELENLGAKLIAVSPQLPDDSLSTKDLEFTVLSDVGNELGRALGITFRLDPATKPTFDTLIGDVEKINGAEEWELPYPTVLVVDGEGVIRFIDVHPDYTTRTDPADILAAVKAL
;
A
#
# COMPACT_ATOMS: atom_id res chain seq x y z
N MET A 1 -22.63 4.44 2.98
CA MET A 1 -21.20 4.17 2.81
C MET A 1 -21.05 2.66 2.73
N GLY A 2 -20.48 2.12 1.66
CA GLY A 2 -20.14 0.71 1.57
C GLY A 2 -18.96 0.44 2.50
N ASP A 3 -18.89 -0.76 3.08
CA ASP A 3 -17.71 -1.23 3.81
C ASP A 3 -16.63 -1.57 2.78
N LEU A 4 -15.47 -0.91 2.86
CA LEU A 4 -14.36 -1.11 1.93
C LEU A 4 -13.98 -2.59 1.78
N ASN A 5 -13.96 -3.35 2.87
CA ASN A 5 -13.60 -4.76 2.83
C ASN A 5 -14.70 -5.64 2.20
N THR A 6 -15.97 -5.21 2.23
CA THR A 6 -17.04 -5.82 1.45
C THR A 6 -16.83 -5.59 -0.05
N ASP A 7 -16.57 -4.35 -0.47
CA ASP A 7 -16.27 -4.02 -1.88
C ASP A 7 -15.03 -4.77 -2.40
N LEU A 8 -13.99 -4.89 -1.56
CA LEU A 8 -12.77 -5.66 -1.88
C LEU A 8 -13.05 -7.17 -2.01
N ALA A 9 -13.95 -7.72 -1.19
CA ALA A 9 -14.34 -9.13 -1.29
C ALA A 9 -15.14 -9.40 -2.58
N GLU A 10 -16.01 -8.48 -2.99
CA GLU A 10 -16.72 -8.55 -4.27
C GLU A 10 -15.74 -8.45 -5.44
N LEU A 11 -14.80 -7.51 -5.42
CA LEU A 11 -13.74 -7.39 -6.42
C LEU A 11 -12.90 -8.66 -6.52
N ARG A 12 -12.58 -9.29 -5.38
CA ARG A 12 -11.83 -10.56 -5.36
C ARG A 12 -12.61 -11.67 -6.06
N ALA A 13 -13.91 -11.78 -5.81
CA ALA A 13 -14.76 -12.77 -6.46
C ALA A 13 -14.86 -12.51 -7.98
N ASP A 14 -14.97 -11.25 -8.36
CA ASP A 14 -14.99 -10.84 -9.77
C ASP A 14 -13.68 -11.20 -10.48
N VAL A 15 -12.52 -10.82 -9.93
CA VAL A 15 -11.19 -11.17 -10.48
C VAL A 15 -11.05 -12.69 -10.62
N ALA A 16 -11.43 -13.46 -9.60
CA ALA A 16 -11.35 -14.92 -9.66
C ALA A 16 -12.23 -15.52 -10.77
N SER A 17 -13.35 -14.88 -11.11
CA SER A 17 -14.24 -15.35 -12.17
C SER A 17 -13.74 -15.07 -13.59
N HIS A 18 -12.80 -14.11 -13.74
CA HIS A 18 -12.28 -13.67 -15.04
C HIS A 18 -10.92 -14.26 -15.41
N VAL A 19 -10.28 -14.97 -14.49
CA VAL A 19 -9.01 -15.66 -14.74
C VAL A 19 -9.22 -17.17 -14.89
N PRO A 20 -8.35 -17.89 -15.63
CA PRO A 20 -8.36 -19.36 -15.65
C PRO A 20 -8.30 -19.96 -14.25
N ALA A 21 -8.99 -21.09 -14.01
CA ALA A 21 -9.06 -21.72 -12.70
C ALA A 21 -7.67 -22.02 -12.10
N GLU A 22 -6.71 -22.43 -12.92
CA GLU A 22 -5.33 -22.69 -12.50
C GLU A 22 -4.65 -21.42 -11.96
N ILE A 23 -4.89 -20.27 -12.59
CA ILE A 23 -4.37 -18.97 -12.13
C ILE A 23 -5.07 -18.56 -10.82
N ALA A 24 -6.38 -18.75 -10.73
CA ALA A 24 -7.14 -18.45 -9.51
C ALA A 24 -6.63 -19.24 -8.30
N GLU A 25 -6.30 -20.53 -8.48
CA GLU A 25 -5.73 -21.37 -7.41
C GLU A 25 -4.31 -20.91 -7.02
N VAL A 26 -3.46 -20.52 -7.96
CA VAL A 26 -2.12 -19.96 -7.66
C VAL A 26 -2.26 -18.69 -6.83
N LEU A 27 -3.11 -17.73 -7.25
CA LEU A 27 -3.34 -16.49 -6.51
C LEU A 27 -3.92 -16.73 -5.11
N LYS A 28 -4.77 -17.74 -4.98
CA LYS A 28 -5.33 -18.13 -3.68
C LYS A 28 -4.27 -18.71 -2.77
N ALA A 29 -3.46 -19.65 -3.26
CA ALA A 29 -2.38 -20.28 -2.48
C ALA A 29 -1.32 -19.24 -2.07
N ASP A 30 -0.92 -18.34 -2.97
CA ASP A 30 -0.01 -17.23 -2.69
C ASP A 30 -0.54 -16.36 -1.53
N ARG A 31 -1.79 -15.93 -1.61
CA ARG A 31 -2.43 -15.13 -0.55
C ARG A 31 -2.50 -15.87 0.78
N GLU A 32 -2.93 -17.14 0.77
CA GLU A 32 -3.07 -17.96 1.99
C GLU A 32 -1.70 -18.22 2.64
N GLY A 33 -0.63 -18.25 1.88
CA GLY A 33 0.75 -18.35 2.37
C GLY A 33 1.18 -17.18 3.25
N PHE A 34 0.58 -16.00 3.08
CA PHE A 34 0.87 -14.82 3.89
C PHE A 34 -0.06 -14.65 5.10
N VAL A 35 -1.22 -15.30 5.11
CA VAL A 35 -2.15 -15.26 6.24
C VAL A 35 -1.50 -15.90 7.47
N GLY A 36 -1.33 -15.11 8.54
CA GLY A 36 -0.67 -15.54 9.78
C GLY A 36 0.83 -15.24 9.85
N VAL A 37 1.46 -14.85 8.73
CA VAL A 37 2.80 -14.28 8.72
C VAL A 37 2.67 -12.78 9.04
N ILE A 38 2.27 -12.46 10.25
CA ILE A 38 2.36 -11.07 10.70
C ILE A 38 3.83 -10.78 10.90
N ALA A 39 4.29 -9.72 10.27
CA ALA A 39 5.62 -9.21 10.45
C ALA A 39 5.85 -8.88 11.95
N GLU A 40 6.37 -9.85 12.71
CA GLU A 40 6.91 -9.56 14.06
C GLU A 40 7.92 -8.41 13.99
N ALA A 41 8.55 -8.25 12.82
CA ALA A 41 9.48 -7.18 12.48
C ALA A 41 8.79 -5.84 12.16
N ALA A 42 7.48 -5.78 11.97
CA ALA A 42 6.79 -4.54 11.66
C ALA A 42 6.97 -3.51 12.78
N ALA A 43 7.20 -2.27 12.38
CA ALA A 43 7.22 -1.12 13.29
C ALA A 43 5.97 -1.13 14.18
N LYS A 44 6.08 -0.50 15.33
CA LYS A 44 4.99 -0.46 16.33
C LYS A 44 4.65 0.98 16.69
N PRO A 45 3.44 1.27 17.18
CA PRO A 45 3.14 2.57 17.75
C PRO A 45 4.22 3.00 18.77
N GLY A 46 4.68 4.24 18.65
CA GLY A 46 5.81 4.79 19.42
C GLY A 46 7.16 4.73 18.66
N THR A 47 7.24 4.03 17.52
CA THR A 47 8.46 4.04 16.68
C THR A 47 8.53 5.36 15.90
N ALA A 48 9.72 5.95 15.82
CA ALA A 48 9.95 7.09 14.92
C ALA A 48 9.88 6.65 13.45
N MET A 49 9.21 7.44 12.62
CA MET A 49 9.20 7.24 11.18
C MET A 49 10.62 7.43 10.64
N PRO A 50 11.13 6.57 9.75
CA PRO A 50 12.42 6.78 9.11
C PRO A 50 12.48 8.13 8.40
N ASP A 51 13.55 8.90 8.60
CA ASP A 51 13.77 10.19 7.95
C ASP A 51 14.24 9.98 6.50
N LEU A 52 13.29 9.75 5.62
CA LEU A 52 13.53 9.51 4.20
C LEU A 52 12.74 10.50 3.33
N THR A 53 13.37 10.90 2.23
CA THR A 53 12.74 11.61 1.12
C THR A 53 12.62 10.69 -0.09
N LEU A 54 11.41 10.57 -0.61
CA LEU A 54 11.11 9.73 -1.75
C LEU A 54 10.74 10.56 -2.99
N PRO A 55 11.03 10.08 -4.20
CA PRO A 55 10.61 10.75 -5.42
C PRO A 55 9.07 10.66 -5.60
N ASP A 56 8.49 11.75 -6.05
CA ASP A 56 7.12 11.79 -6.56
C ASP A 56 7.06 11.50 -8.07
N ALA A 57 5.85 11.43 -8.64
CA ALA A 57 5.64 11.16 -10.06
C ALA A 57 6.22 12.24 -10.99
N SER A 58 6.51 13.45 -10.49
CA SER A 58 7.11 14.55 -11.25
C SER A 58 8.63 14.57 -11.17
N GLY A 59 9.23 13.69 -10.37
CA GLY A 59 10.67 13.65 -10.08
C GLY A 59 11.09 14.59 -8.95
N GLY A 60 10.14 15.24 -8.28
CA GLY A 60 10.38 15.96 -7.02
C GLY A 60 10.75 15.00 -5.90
N ARG A 61 11.32 15.50 -4.81
CA ARG A 61 11.63 14.70 -3.62
C ARG A 61 10.85 15.24 -2.43
N VAL A 62 10.08 14.36 -1.80
CA VAL A 62 9.15 14.70 -0.72
C VAL A 62 9.54 13.93 0.56
N PRO A 63 9.68 14.62 1.71
CA PRO A 63 9.82 13.96 3.00
C PRO A 63 8.55 13.16 3.33
N VAL A 64 8.70 11.93 3.79
CA VAL A 64 7.54 11.08 4.14
C VAL A 64 6.94 11.47 5.50
N ALA A 65 7.74 12.02 6.40
CA ALA A 65 7.35 12.37 7.77
C ALA A 65 7.46 13.90 8.03
N ASP A 66 6.86 14.72 7.15
CA ASP A 66 6.79 16.16 7.33
C ASP A 66 5.40 16.58 7.85
N GLY A 67 5.21 16.52 9.17
CA GLY A 67 3.96 16.82 9.88
C GLY A 67 3.01 15.62 9.99
N PRO A 68 1.80 15.82 10.56
CA PRO A 68 0.83 14.74 10.72
C PRO A 68 0.44 14.17 9.36
N ALA A 69 0.49 12.84 9.24
CA ALA A 69 0.20 12.17 7.97
C ALA A 69 -0.41 10.78 8.16
N VAL A 70 -1.27 10.42 7.21
CA VAL A 70 -1.65 9.03 6.93
C VAL A 70 -0.78 8.55 5.77
N VAL A 71 0.04 7.53 6.01
CA VAL A 71 0.91 6.94 4.99
C VAL A 71 0.38 5.56 4.62
N VAL A 72 0.06 5.37 3.34
CA VAL A 72 -0.55 4.15 2.80
C VAL A 72 0.46 3.44 1.91
N PHE A 73 0.97 2.29 2.34
CA PHE A 73 1.77 1.43 1.47
C PHE A 73 0.89 0.56 0.60
N TYR A 74 1.22 0.49 -0.69
CA TYR A 74 0.50 -0.31 -1.66
C TYR A 74 1.44 -0.98 -2.65
N ARG A 75 0.98 -2.03 -3.33
CA ARG A 75 1.83 -2.90 -4.15
C ARG A 75 2.26 -2.26 -5.48
N GLY A 76 1.44 -1.35 -6.01
CA GLY A 76 1.64 -0.67 -7.28
C GLY A 76 0.31 -0.33 -7.96
N ALA A 77 0.34 0.55 -8.97
CA ALA A 77 -0.83 0.99 -9.73
C ALA A 77 -1.48 -0.14 -10.56
N TRP A 78 -0.75 -1.22 -10.79
CA TRP A 78 -1.24 -2.43 -11.44
C TRP A 78 -2.20 -3.26 -10.56
N CYS A 79 -2.24 -3.02 -9.26
CA CYS A 79 -3.03 -3.82 -8.31
C CYS A 79 -4.46 -3.27 -8.18
N PRO A 80 -5.50 -4.01 -8.61
CA PRO A 80 -6.88 -3.50 -8.59
C PRO A 80 -7.40 -3.25 -7.18
N TYR A 81 -7.03 -4.08 -6.20
CA TYR A 81 -7.39 -3.88 -4.78
C TYR A 81 -6.79 -2.59 -4.21
N CYS A 82 -5.56 -2.27 -4.64
CA CYS A 82 -4.89 -1.03 -4.23
C CYS A 82 -5.59 0.19 -4.80
N ASN A 83 -5.95 0.14 -6.09
CA ASN A 83 -6.65 1.23 -6.76
C ASN A 83 -8.02 1.51 -6.13
N LEU A 84 -8.77 0.45 -5.79
CA LEU A 84 -10.06 0.60 -5.10
C LEU A 84 -9.86 1.27 -3.73
N ALA A 85 -8.90 0.81 -2.93
CA ALA A 85 -8.63 1.38 -1.62
C ALA A 85 -8.20 2.84 -1.68
N LEU A 86 -7.24 3.19 -2.56
CA LEU A 86 -6.76 4.56 -2.71
C LEU A 86 -7.87 5.53 -3.14
N ARG A 87 -8.75 5.13 -4.05
CA ARG A 87 -9.93 5.92 -4.45
C ARG A 87 -10.94 6.07 -3.31
N THR A 88 -11.12 5.02 -2.50
CA THR A 88 -11.98 5.09 -1.32
C THR A 88 -11.39 6.04 -0.27
N TYR A 89 -10.09 5.97 -0.01
CA TYR A 89 -9.42 6.90 0.90
C TYR A 89 -9.47 8.35 0.41
N GLN A 90 -9.34 8.58 -0.89
CA GLN A 90 -9.53 9.92 -1.46
C GLN A 90 -10.94 10.45 -1.19
N ARG A 91 -11.95 9.63 -1.39
CA ARG A 91 -13.36 10.04 -1.22
C ARG A 91 -13.76 10.22 0.24
N GLU A 92 -13.27 9.36 1.14
CA GLU A 92 -13.81 9.23 2.50
C GLU A 92 -12.84 9.71 3.59
N VAL A 93 -11.54 9.69 3.32
CA VAL A 93 -10.51 10.05 4.33
C VAL A 93 -9.92 11.42 4.04
N LEU A 94 -9.53 11.70 2.80
CA LEU A 94 -8.82 12.94 2.44
C LEU A 94 -9.54 14.22 2.89
N PRO A 95 -10.87 14.40 2.69
CA PRO A 95 -11.55 15.63 3.09
C PRO A 95 -11.51 15.88 4.60
N GLU A 96 -11.54 14.79 5.40
CA GLU A 96 -11.45 14.89 6.86
C GLU A 96 -10.02 15.19 7.32
N LEU A 97 -9.00 14.63 6.63
CA LEU A 97 -7.60 14.91 6.93
C LEU A 97 -7.25 16.39 6.71
N GLU A 98 -7.77 16.99 5.63
CA GLU A 98 -7.59 18.41 5.36
C GLU A 98 -8.14 19.29 6.50
N ASN A 99 -9.31 18.95 7.04
CA ASN A 99 -9.90 19.63 8.19
C ASN A 99 -9.06 19.46 9.48
N LEU A 100 -8.34 18.34 9.60
CA LEU A 100 -7.50 18.01 10.75
C LEU A 100 -6.04 18.48 10.57
N GLY A 101 -5.70 19.07 9.42
CA GLY A 101 -4.34 19.51 9.12
C GLY A 101 -3.34 18.38 8.91
N ALA A 102 -3.83 17.19 8.53
CA ALA A 102 -3.02 16.01 8.21
C ALA A 102 -2.96 15.75 6.70
N LYS A 103 -1.89 15.10 6.26
CA LYS A 103 -1.66 14.75 4.85
C LYS A 103 -2.08 13.30 4.58
N LEU A 104 -2.47 13.00 3.33
CA LEU A 104 -2.56 11.63 2.82
C LEU A 104 -1.40 11.41 1.85
N ILE A 105 -0.62 10.36 2.07
CA ILE A 105 0.55 9.99 1.26
C ILE A 105 0.45 8.52 0.90
N ALA A 106 0.51 8.19 -0.38
CA ALA A 106 0.62 6.80 -0.84
C ALA A 106 2.06 6.48 -1.24
N VAL A 107 2.54 5.28 -0.89
CA VAL A 107 3.92 4.83 -1.15
C VAL A 107 3.89 3.45 -1.79
N SER A 108 4.60 3.27 -2.91
CA SER A 108 4.79 1.97 -3.54
C SER A 108 6.22 1.82 -4.08
N PRO A 109 6.71 0.60 -4.33
CA PRO A 109 8.01 0.40 -4.93
C PRO A 109 8.07 0.72 -6.44
N GLN A 110 6.92 1.00 -7.07
CA GLN A 110 6.84 1.29 -8.49
C GLN A 110 7.67 2.52 -8.87
N LEU A 111 8.33 2.46 -10.04
CA LEU A 111 9.08 3.59 -10.58
C LEU A 111 8.20 4.86 -10.70
N PRO A 112 8.77 6.06 -10.47
CA PRO A 112 8.06 7.32 -10.60
C PRO A 112 7.92 7.72 -12.07
N ASP A 113 7.20 6.92 -12.85
CA ASP A 113 6.93 7.16 -14.26
C ASP A 113 5.43 7.41 -14.53
N ASP A 114 5.09 7.65 -15.78
CA ASP A 114 3.70 7.89 -16.21
C ASP A 114 2.74 6.72 -15.94
N SER A 115 3.27 5.53 -15.61
CA SER A 115 2.48 4.35 -15.26
C SER A 115 1.97 4.39 -13.81
N LEU A 116 2.58 5.20 -12.94
CA LEU A 116 1.96 5.59 -11.69
C LEU A 116 0.66 6.31 -12.04
N SER A 117 -0.45 5.62 -11.95
CA SER A 117 -1.78 6.17 -12.24
C SER A 117 -2.16 7.22 -11.19
N THR A 118 -1.40 8.32 -11.16
CA THR A 118 -1.59 9.43 -10.23
C THR A 118 -2.55 10.48 -10.78
N LYS A 119 -2.92 10.37 -12.06
CA LYS A 119 -3.72 11.39 -12.76
C LYS A 119 -5.10 11.63 -12.17
N ASP A 120 -5.60 10.68 -11.37
CA ASP A 120 -6.91 10.76 -10.72
C ASP A 120 -6.81 10.82 -9.18
N LEU A 121 -5.61 10.97 -8.61
CA LEU A 121 -5.40 11.06 -7.17
C LEU A 121 -5.02 12.50 -6.79
N GLU A 122 -5.73 13.05 -5.81
CA GLU A 122 -5.59 14.43 -5.33
C GLU A 122 -4.64 14.56 -4.13
N PHE A 123 -3.90 13.49 -3.82
CA PHE A 123 -2.92 13.44 -2.74
C PHE A 123 -1.55 12.96 -3.24
N THR A 124 -0.53 13.11 -2.40
CA THR A 124 0.85 12.79 -2.76
C THR A 124 1.04 11.29 -2.96
N VAL A 125 1.66 10.92 -4.09
CA VAL A 125 2.08 9.54 -4.38
C VAL A 125 3.59 9.52 -4.55
N LEU A 126 4.25 8.62 -3.81
CA LEU A 126 5.70 8.50 -3.72
C LEU A 126 6.16 7.11 -4.16
N SER A 127 7.39 7.06 -4.68
CA SER A 127 8.06 5.84 -5.11
C SER A 127 9.16 5.45 -4.12
N ASP A 128 9.00 4.32 -3.44
CA ASP A 128 10.02 3.68 -2.60
C ASP A 128 10.77 2.62 -3.42
N VAL A 129 11.49 3.09 -4.45
CA VAL A 129 12.24 2.20 -5.35
C VAL A 129 13.24 1.37 -4.54
N GLY A 130 13.16 0.05 -4.68
CA GLY A 130 13.97 -0.88 -3.89
C GLY A 130 13.45 -1.13 -2.47
N ASN A 131 12.27 -0.63 -2.09
CA ASN A 131 11.62 -0.87 -0.78
C ASN A 131 12.47 -0.45 0.44
N GLU A 132 13.24 0.63 0.36
CA GLU A 132 14.10 1.07 1.47
C GLU A 132 13.27 1.42 2.71
N LEU A 133 12.23 2.22 2.53
CA LEU A 133 11.32 2.61 3.61
C LEU A 133 10.50 1.41 4.11
N GLY A 134 9.96 0.61 3.18
CA GLY A 134 9.20 -0.59 3.53
C GLY A 134 10.01 -1.58 4.36
N ARG A 135 11.29 -1.81 4.03
CA ARG A 135 12.20 -2.67 4.81
C ARG A 135 12.53 -2.07 6.16
N ALA A 136 12.79 -0.76 6.23
CA ALA A 136 13.07 -0.08 7.49
C ALA A 136 11.90 -0.18 8.48
N LEU A 137 10.67 -0.23 7.95
CA LEU A 137 9.44 -0.43 8.74
C LEU A 137 9.11 -1.91 9.00
N GLY A 138 9.86 -2.85 8.38
CA GLY A 138 9.62 -4.28 8.52
C GLY A 138 8.31 -4.77 7.89
N ILE A 139 7.83 -4.11 6.85
CA ILE A 139 6.53 -4.39 6.22
C ILE A 139 6.65 -4.94 4.79
N THR A 140 7.80 -5.46 4.42
CA THR A 140 8.01 -6.07 3.09
C THR A 140 7.98 -7.60 3.16
N PHE A 141 7.67 -8.20 2.03
CA PHE A 141 7.73 -9.65 1.82
C PHE A 141 8.28 -9.96 0.43
N ARG A 142 8.91 -11.11 0.31
CA ARG A 142 9.34 -11.63 -0.98
C ARG A 142 8.28 -12.55 -1.55
N LEU A 143 7.98 -12.36 -2.83
CA LEU A 143 7.09 -13.24 -3.57
C LEU A 143 7.79 -14.59 -3.82
N ASP A 144 7.01 -15.68 -3.82
CA ASP A 144 7.53 -16.98 -4.21
C ASP A 144 7.91 -16.96 -5.70
N PRO A 145 9.17 -17.27 -6.06
CA PRO A 145 9.58 -17.35 -7.46
C PRO A 145 8.70 -18.29 -8.31
N ALA A 146 8.05 -19.30 -7.71
CA ALA A 146 7.13 -20.18 -8.41
C ALA A 146 5.86 -19.48 -8.89
N THR A 147 5.46 -18.37 -8.26
CA THR A 147 4.28 -17.59 -8.67
C THR A 147 4.61 -16.53 -9.75
N LYS A 148 5.89 -16.23 -9.98
CA LYS A 148 6.34 -15.21 -10.94
C LYS A 148 5.72 -15.35 -12.33
N PRO A 149 5.71 -16.52 -12.99
CA PRO A 149 5.12 -16.65 -14.32
C PRO A 149 3.62 -16.28 -14.36
N THR A 150 2.90 -16.53 -13.29
CA THR A 150 1.49 -16.16 -13.15
C THR A 150 1.33 -14.63 -13.09
N PHE A 151 2.13 -13.97 -12.25
CA PHE A 151 2.12 -12.51 -12.16
C PHE A 151 2.58 -11.85 -13.46
N ASP A 152 3.64 -12.33 -14.11
CA ASP A 152 4.11 -11.82 -15.40
C ASP A 152 3.01 -11.90 -16.48
N THR A 153 2.19 -12.96 -16.44
CA THR A 153 1.06 -13.12 -17.36
C THR A 153 -0.07 -12.12 -17.09
N LEU A 154 -0.35 -11.82 -15.82
CA LEU A 154 -1.49 -10.99 -15.42
C LEU A 154 -1.19 -9.49 -15.48
N ILE A 155 -0.01 -9.08 -15.08
CA ILE A 155 0.35 -7.69 -14.82
C ILE A 155 1.64 -7.25 -15.51
N GLY A 156 2.40 -8.18 -16.09
CA GLY A 156 3.71 -7.93 -16.67
C GLY A 156 4.85 -8.07 -15.66
N ASP A 157 6.05 -7.72 -16.08
CA ASP A 157 7.29 -7.87 -15.32
C ASP A 157 7.35 -6.88 -14.15
N VAL A 158 7.04 -7.36 -12.95
CA VAL A 158 7.04 -6.55 -11.70
C VAL A 158 8.42 -5.98 -11.39
N GLU A 159 9.50 -6.72 -11.67
CA GLU A 159 10.87 -6.25 -11.46
C GLU A 159 11.15 -5.02 -12.32
N LYS A 160 10.71 -5.05 -13.57
CA LYS A 160 10.84 -3.91 -14.48
C LYS A 160 9.95 -2.74 -14.06
N ILE A 161 8.72 -3.01 -13.62
CA ILE A 161 7.79 -1.98 -13.14
C ILE A 161 8.36 -1.26 -11.92
N ASN A 162 9.01 -1.99 -11.02
CA ASN A 162 9.58 -1.45 -9.79
C ASN A 162 11.04 -0.97 -9.95
N GLY A 163 11.69 -1.23 -11.08
CA GLY A 163 13.10 -0.88 -11.31
C GLY A 163 14.07 -1.59 -10.36
N ALA A 164 13.70 -2.76 -9.85
CA ALA A 164 14.48 -3.52 -8.88
C ALA A 164 14.63 -4.98 -9.35
N GLU A 165 15.78 -5.57 -9.05
CA GLU A 165 16.08 -6.98 -9.39
C GLU A 165 15.44 -7.98 -8.41
N GLU A 166 14.88 -7.50 -7.30
CA GLU A 166 14.28 -8.34 -6.27
C GLU A 166 12.74 -8.33 -6.37
N TRP A 167 12.16 -9.50 -6.29
CA TRP A 167 10.71 -9.69 -6.33
C TRP A 167 10.11 -9.50 -4.93
N GLU A 168 10.21 -8.27 -4.45
CA GLU A 168 9.79 -7.85 -3.12
C GLU A 168 8.71 -6.76 -3.20
N LEU A 169 7.68 -6.89 -2.39
CA LEU A 169 6.57 -5.94 -2.30
C LEU A 169 6.28 -5.58 -0.83
N PRO A 170 5.73 -4.39 -0.56
CA PRO A 170 5.20 -4.09 0.75
C PRO A 170 3.87 -4.84 0.96
N TYR A 171 3.63 -5.30 2.19
CA TYR A 171 2.28 -5.57 2.64
C TYR A 171 1.46 -4.28 2.55
N PRO A 172 0.20 -4.32 2.05
CA PRO A 172 -0.68 -3.18 2.21
C PRO A 172 -0.74 -2.77 3.68
N THR A 173 -0.35 -1.54 3.94
CA THR A 173 -0.19 -1.05 5.32
C THR A 173 -0.65 0.39 5.40
N VAL A 174 -1.34 0.74 6.48
CA VAL A 174 -1.65 2.12 6.82
C VAL A 174 -0.90 2.49 8.10
N LEU A 175 -0.24 3.63 8.06
CA LEU A 175 0.40 4.27 9.21
C LEU A 175 -0.28 5.62 9.47
N VAL A 176 -0.44 5.99 10.75
CA VAL A 176 -0.74 7.36 11.16
C VAL A 176 0.46 7.87 11.94
N VAL A 177 1.03 8.98 11.46
CA VAL A 177 2.23 9.62 12.00
C VAL A 177 1.82 10.98 12.54
N ASP A 178 2.30 11.34 13.73
CA ASP A 178 2.03 12.63 14.35
C ASP A 178 2.94 13.76 13.84
N GLY A 179 2.77 14.97 14.38
CA GLY A 179 3.56 16.14 14.05
C GLY A 179 5.04 16.07 14.44
N GLU A 180 5.43 15.10 15.27
CA GLU A 180 6.80 14.85 15.71
C GLU A 180 7.46 13.71 14.92
N GLY A 181 6.76 13.14 13.92
CA GLY A 181 7.25 12.02 13.12
C GLY A 181 7.18 10.68 13.83
N VAL A 182 6.32 10.53 14.85
CA VAL A 182 6.14 9.27 15.57
C VAL A 182 4.91 8.52 15.07
N ILE A 183 5.07 7.25 14.77
CA ILE A 183 3.98 6.35 14.37
C ILE A 183 3.04 6.17 15.57
N ARG A 184 1.78 6.54 15.44
CA ARG A 184 0.74 6.39 16.47
C ARG A 184 -0.22 5.25 16.20
N PHE A 185 -0.34 4.88 14.92
CA PHE A 185 -1.16 3.74 14.46
C PHE A 185 -0.43 3.03 13.33
N ILE A 186 -0.55 1.73 13.28
CA ILE A 186 -0.09 0.89 12.16
C ILE A 186 -1.03 -0.30 12.03
N ASP A 187 -1.46 -0.56 10.80
CA ASP A 187 -2.27 -1.73 10.43
C ASP A 187 -1.68 -2.36 9.18
N VAL A 188 -1.21 -3.59 9.30
CA VAL A 188 -0.53 -4.36 8.25
C VAL A 188 -1.45 -5.48 7.77
N HIS A 189 -1.65 -5.58 6.46
CA HIS A 189 -2.52 -6.57 5.83
C HIS A 189 -1.72 -7.65 5.08
N PRO A 190 -1.42 -8.80 5.70
CA PRO A 190 -0.80 -9.94 5.01
C PRO A 190 -1.69 -10.50 3.89
N ASP A 191 -3.00 -10.56 4.07
CA ASP A 191 -3.93 -10.75 2.96
C ASP A 191 -4.00 -9.48 2.13
N TYR A 192 -3.29 -9.45 1.00
CA TYR A 192 -3.21 -8.27 0.13
C TYR A 192 -4.54 -7.86 -0.52
N THR A 193 -5.61 -8.59 -0.29
CA THR A 193 -6.97 -8.24 -0.75
C THR A 193 -7.79 -7.50 0.29
N THR A 194 -7.28 -7.32 1.52
CA THR A 194 -7.92 -6.56 2.59
C THR A 194 -7.23 -5.22 2.83
N ARG A 195 -7.90 -4.31 3.52
CA ARG A 195 -7.39 -2.96 3.82
C ARG A 195 -7.93 -2.45 5.15
N THR A 196 -7.20 -1.49 5.72
CA THR A 196 -7.66 -0.69 6.86
C THR A 196 -8.94 0.05 6.49
N ASP A 197 -9.95 -0.02 7.36
CA ASP A 197 -11.21 0.68 7.13
C ASP A 197 -11.00 2.22 7.25
N PRO A 198 -11.63 3.04 6.40
CA PRO A 198 -11.60 4.49 6.52
C PRO A 198 -11.95 5.01 7.92
N ALA A 199 -12.89 4.37 8.62
CA ALA A 199 -13.29 4.78 9.96
C ALA A 199 -12.15 4.59 10.98
N ASP A 200 -11.38 3.52 10.87
CA ASP A 200 -10.23 3.25 11.75
C ASP A 200 -9.10 4.26 11.52
N ILE A 201 -8.84 4.60 10.24
CA ILE A 201 -7.88 5.66 9.90
C ILE A 201 -8.28 6.98 10.54
N LEU A 202 -9.53 7.40 10.35
CA LEU A 202 -10.03 8.66 10.90
C LEU A 202 -10.06 8.67 12.43
N ALA A 203 -10.36 7.53 13.06
CA ALA A 203 -10.29 7.39 14.52
C ALA A 203 -8.85 7.57 15.01
N ALA A 204 -7.87 6.97 14.33
CA ALA A 204 -6.47 7.09 14.68
C ALA A 204 -5.94 8.53 14.54
N VAL A 205 -6.32 9.24 13.46
CA VAL A 205 -5.91 10.63 13.24
C VAL A 205 -6.55 11.57 14.28
N LYS A 206 -7.81 11.36 14.66
CA LYS A 206 -8.50 12.15 15.69
C LYS A 206 -7.94 11.93 17.09
N ALA A 207 -7.15 10.87 17.29
CA ALA A 207 -6.50 10.54 18.56
C ALA A 207 -5.08 11.14 18.67
N LEU A 208 -4.55 11.82 17.63
CA LEU A 208 -3.28 12.54 17.68
C LEU A 208 -3.38 13.77 18.59
#